data_de799b5d893b0049da77484bdbab6e04
#
_entry.id   de799b5d893b0049da77484bdbab6e04
#
_cell.length_a   1.000
_cell.length_b   1.000
_cell.length_c   1.000
_cell.angle_alpha   90.00
_cell.angle_beta   90.00
_cell.angle_gamma   90.00
#
_symmetry.space_group_name_H-M   'P 1'
#
loop_
_entity.id
_entity.type
_entity.pdbx_description
1 polymer ?
#
loop_
_entity_poly.entity_id
_entity_poly.type
_entity_poly.pdbx_seq_one_letter_code
_entity_poly.pdbx_strand_id
1 'polypeptide(L)'
;DDSASRGLGDVYKRQRIGMKTLKIEELSKNFGSTEVLRKINLEIDEGNFLVLLGPSGCGKSTLLNIIAGLETINEGNVHIDDYNVSKVEPKDRNIAMVFQSYALYPSMNVRENMIFGLKQAKVSKEKIEEQLEKVSKFLQVDALLERKPSQLSGGQRQRVAIGRALVREPRIFLFDEPLSNLDAKLRVEMRREIKKLHQQLKTTVVYVTHDQTEAMSLGTNIAIMNHGVIQQNDTPENIYNKPSNTFVADFIGSPSMNLIKGNLKESSNKVSFNTCLLYTSDAADERR
;
A
#
# COMPACT_ATOMS: atom_id res chain seq x y z
N ASP A 1 15.91 -38.69 -14.13
CA ASP A 1 15.49 -37.40 -14.77
C ASP A 1 14.80 -36.38 -13.85
N ASP A 2 14.77 -36.65 -12.55
CA ASP A 2 14.12 -35.78 -11.56
C ASP A 2 15.05 -34.68 -10.98
N SER A 3 16.34 -34.78 -11.23
CA SER A 3 17.36 -33.80 -10.80
C SER A 3 17.47 -32.57 -11.74
N ALA A 4 17.15 -32.72 -13.00
CA ALA A 4 17.20 -31.63 -13.99
C ALA A 4 16.03 -30.65 -13.84
N SER A 5 14.83 -31.13 -13.42
CA SER A 5 13.65 -30.31 -13.24
C SER A 5 13.73 -29.44 -11.98
N ARG A 6 14.40 -29.90 -10.92
CA ARG A 6 14.64 -29.11 -9.69
C ARG A 6 15.66 -27.99 -9.91
N GLY A 7 16.69 -28.23 -10.73
CA GLY A 7 17.70 -27.23 -11.07
C GLY A 7 17.17 -26.06 -11.89
N LEU A 8 16.25 -26.31 -12.84
CA LEU A 8 15.62 -25.26 -13.64
C LEU A 8 14.70 -24.38 -12.79
N GLY A 9 13.91 -24.95 -11.87
CA GLY A 9 13.04 -24.19 -10.95
C GLY A 9 13.84 -23.25 -10.04
N ASP A 10 15.01 -23.67 -9.55
CA ASP A 10 15.88 -22.85 -8.71
C ASP A 10 16.66 -21.79 -9.49
N VAL A 11 17.03 -22.06 -10.74
CA VAL A 11 17.64 -21.06 -11.64
C VAL A 11 16.63 -19.98 -12.02
N TYR A 12 15.37 -20.35 -12.30
CA TYR A 12 14.30 -19.38 -12.54
C TYR A 12 13.96 -18.56 -11.30
N LYS A 13 14.01 -19.14 -10.09
CA LYS A 13 13.83 -18.40 -8.83
C LYS A 13 15.00 -17.45 -8.55
N ARG A 14 16.24 -17.85 -8.84
CA ARG A 14 17.44 -16.98 -8.64
C ARG A 14 17.52 -15.84 -9.63
N GLN A 15 16.99 -15.99 -10.86
CA GLN A 15 16.95 -14.91 -11.86
C GLN A 15 15.88 -13.85 -11.58
N ARG A 16 14.89 -14.13 -10.68
CA ARG A 16 13.84 -13.18 -10.31
C ARG A 16 14.21 -12.24 -9.16
N ILE A 17 15.35 -12.42 -8.50
CA ILE A 17 15.83 -11.52 -7.46
C ILE A 17 16.25 -10.20 -8.12
N GLY A 18 15.50 -9.12 -7.86
CA GLY A 18 15.73 -7.80 -8.43
C GLY A 18 14.86 -7.42 -9.65
N MET A 19 13.90 -8.28 -10.05
CA MET A 19 12.92 -7.89 -11.07
C MET A 19 11.89 -6.93 -10.47
N LYS A 20 11.61 -5.83 -11.17
CA LYS A 20 10.56 -4.89 -10.82
C LYS A 20 9.21 -5.51 -11.14
N THR A 21 8.35 -5.66 -10.12
CA THR A 21 6.99 -6.16 -10.31
C THR A 21 6.04 -5.05 -10.78
N LEU A 22 6.27 -3.80 -10.33
CA LEU A 22 5.54 -2.63 -10.77
C LEU A 22 6.52 -1.51 -11.11
N LYS A 23 6.34 -0.90 -12.29
CA LYS A 23 7.08 0.28 -12.70
C LYS A 23 6.12 1.32 -13.27
N ILE A 24 6.22 2.55 -12.79
CA ILE A 24 5.43 3.69 -13.23
C ILE A 24 6.41 4.75 -13.72
N GLU A 25 6.21 5.26 -14.93
CA GLU A 25 7.11 6.20 -15.60
C GLU A 25 6.35 7.44 -16.06
N GLU A 26 6.79 8.62 -15.58
CA GLU A 26 6.27 9.95 -15.95
C GLU A 26 4.74 10.04 -15.97
N LEU A 27 4.08 9.34 -15.03
CA LEU A 27 2.63 9.22 -15.00
C LEU A 27 1.99 10.53 -14.56
N SER A 28 1.13 11.08 -15.40
CA SER A 28 0.32 12.27 -15.12
C SER A 28 -1.17 11.98 -15.29
N LYS A 29 -1.99 12.60 -14.40
CA LYS A 29 -3.45 12.45 -14.43
C LYS A 29 -4.15 13.76 -14.13
N ASN A 30 -5.06 14.13 -15.01
CA ASN A 30 -5.93 15.30 -14.87
C ASN A 30 -7.41 14.88 -14.83
N PHE A 31 -8.21 15.56 -14.03
CA PHE A 31 -9.66 15.54 -14.06
C PHE A 31 -10.16 16.95 -14.46
N GLY A 32 -10.57 17.09 -15.71
CA GLY A 32 -10.86 18.41 -16.29
C GLY A 32 -9.61 19.29 -16.24
N SER A 33 -9.70 20.45 -15.60
CA SER A 33 -8.57 21.39 -15.41
C SER A 33 -7.69 21.08 -14.20
N THR A 34 -8.07 20.13 -13.36
CA THR A 34 -7.33 19.82 -12.10
C THR A 34 -6.31 18.74 -12.36
N GLU A 35 -5.03 19.07 -12.19
CA GLU A 35 -3.94 18.11 -12.26
C GLU A 35 -3.79 17.40 -10.89
N VAL A 36 -4.09 16.10 -10.86
CA VAL A 36 -4.13 15.29 -9.63
C VAL A 36 -2.84 14.51 -9.43
N LEU A 37 -2.22 14.02 -10.50
CA LEU A 37 -0.92 13.36 -10.46
C LEU A 37 0.03 14.03 -11.47
N ARG A 38 1.29 14.25 -11.04
CA ARG A 38 2.28 15.01 -11.78
C ARG A 38 3.55 14.21 -11.91
N LYS A 39 3.81 13.66 -13.11
CA LYS A 39 5.05 12.94 -13.45
C LYS A 39 5.51 11.97 -12.38
N ILE A 40 4.59 11.11 -11.93
CA ILE A 40 4.90 10.08 -10.93
C ILE A 40 5.85 9.06 -11.53
N ASN A 41 6.97 8.86 -10.84
CA ASN A 41 7.93 7.79 -11.09
C ASN A 41 8.00 6.91 -9.85
N LEU A 42 7.77 5.59 -10.00
CA LEU A 42 7.71 4.66 -8.90
C LEU A 42 8.09 3.25 -9.37
N GLU A 43 8.93 2.58 -8.60
CA GLU A 43 9.31 1.20 -8.86
C GLU A 43 9.14 0.36 -7.58
N ILE A 44 8.68 -0.88 -7.76
CA ILE A 44 8.48 -1.84 -6.67
C ILE A 44 9.09 -3.18 -7.07
N ASP A 45 9.99 -3.69 -6.23
CA ASP A 45 10.56 -5.02 -6.40
C ASP A 45 9.58 -6.11 -5.99
N GLU A 46 9.78 -7.31 -6.53
CA GLU A 46 8.99 -8.48 -6.20
C GLU A 46 9.00 -8.76 -4.69
N GLY A 47 7.81 -9.00 -4.14
CA GLY A 47 7.64 -9.33 -2.73
C GLY A 47 7.72 -8.14 -1.77
N ASN A 48 7.88 -6.90 -2.26
CA ASN A 48 7.90 -5.72 -1.41
C ASN A 48 6.48 -5.26 -1.03
N PHE A 49 6.41 -4.63 0.14
CA PHE A 49 5.21 -3.98 0.65
C PHE A 49 5.39 -2.46 0.54
N LEU A 50 4.87 -1.86 -0.53
CA LEU A 50 4.88 -0.41 -0.69
C LEU A 50 3.67 0.22 -0.02
N VAL A 51 3.91 1.24 0.81
CA VAL A 51 2.85 2.08 1.37
C VAL A 51 2.83 3.45 0.68
N LEU A 52 1.69 3.82 0.10
CA LEU A 52 1.41 5.17 -0.37
C LEU A 52 0.84 5.96 0.81
N LEU A 53 1.61 6.89 1.35
CA LEU A 53 1.27 7.69 2.53
C LEU A 53 1.17 9.17 2.16
N GLY A 54 0.25 9.91 2.76
CA GLY A 54 0.13 11.36 2.55
C GLY A 54 -1.23 11.90 2.97
N PRO A 55 -1.40 13.24 2.97
CA PRO A 55 -2.65 13.88 3.35
C PRO A 55 -3.81 13.49 2.42
N SER A 56 -5.04 13.72 2.88
CA SER A 56 -6.23 13.48 2.07
C SER A 56 -6.19 14.35 0.80
N GLY A 57 -6.63 13.79 -0.32
CA GLY A 57 -6.69 14.51 -1.60
C GLY A 57 -5.33 14.65 -2.34
N CYS A 58 -4.23 14.07 -1.86
CA CYS A 58 -2.93 14.17 -2.54
C CYS A 58 -2.75 13.23 -3.74
N GLY A 59 -3.76 12.41 -4.11
CA GLY A 59 -3.73 11.56 -5.30
C GLY A 59 -3.49 10.06 -5.06
N LYS A 60 -3.37 9.57 -3.81
CA LYS A 60 -3.07 8.15 -3.49
C LYS A 60 -4.06 7.16 -4.11
N SER A 61 -5.36 7.33 -3.84
CA SER A 61 -6.40 6.43 -4.38
C SER A 61 -6.51 6.56 -5.90
N THR A 62 -6.25 7.74 -6.46
CA THR A 62 -6.18 7.91 -7.92
C THR A 62 -5.04 7.08 -8.51
N LEU A 63 -3.85 7.14 -7.91
CA LEU A 63 -2.71 6.34 -8.34
C LEU A 63 -3.00 4.83 -8.20
N LEU A 64 -3.60 4.42 -7.10
CA LEU A 64 -4.01 3.02 -6.88
C LEU A 64 -5.02 2.55 -7.95
N ASN A 65 -6.03 3.38 -8.27
CA ASN A 65 -7.04 3.08 -9.28
C ASN A 65 -6.42 2.98 -10.69
N ILE A 66 -5.43 3.80 -11.00
CA ILE A 66 -4.68 3.70 -12.27
C ILE A 66 -3.89 2.38 -12.34
N ILE A 67 -3.22 1.99 -11.26
CA ILE A 67 -2.53 0.68 -11.19
C ILE A 67 -3.54 -0.45 -11.38
N ALA A 68 -4.73 -0.33 -10.75
CA ALA A 68 -5.82 -1.28 -10.91
C ALA A 68 -6.43 -1.31 -12.32
N GLY A 69 -6.24 -0.28 -13.14
CA GLY A 69 -6.89 -0.11 -14.43
C GLY A 69 -8.34 0.37 -14.35
N LEU A 70 -8.75 0.83 -13.16
CA LEU A 70 -10.08 1.43 -12.93
C LEU A 70 -10.13 2.89 -13.37
N GLU A 71 -8.97 3.52 -13.58
CA GLU A 71 -8.83 4.88 -14.06
C GLU A 71 -7.78 4.95 -15.16
N THR A 72 -8.00 5.83 -16.14
CA THR A 72 -7.10 6.05 -17.27
C THR A 72 -6.01 7.06 -16.93
N ILE A 73 -4.88 6.99 -17.62
CA ILE A 73 -3.80 7.98 -17.55
C ILE A 73 -3.92 9.03 -18.66
N ASN A 74 -3.35 10.21 -18.45
CA ASN A 74 -3.20 11.21 -19.51
C ASN A 74 -1.83 11.06 -20.18
N GLU A 75 -0.76 10.88 -19.40
CA GLU A 75 0.62 10.72 -19.86
C GLU A 75 1.34 9.66 -19.06
N GLY A 76 2.44 9.16 -19.60
CA GLY A 76 3.30 8.17 -18.95
C GLY A 76 2.88 6.72 -19.18
N ASN A 77 3.46 5.81 -18.40
CA ASN A 77 3.26 4.38 -18.55
C ASN A 77 3.18 3.66 -17.20
N VAL A 78 2.44 2.54 -17.18
CA VAL A 78 2.39 1.59 -16.07
C VAL A 78 2.79 0.23 -16.61
N HIS A 79 3.79 -0.38 -15.99
CA HIS A 79 4.25 -1.72 -16.30
C HIS A 79 4.06 -2.65 -15.11
N ILE A 80 3.55 -3.84 -15.37
CA ILE A 80 3.51 -4.97 -14.41
C ILE A 80 4.43 -6.05 -14.98
N ASP A 81 5.42 -6.46 -14.20
CA ASP A 81 6.59 -7.15 -14.69
C ASP A 81 7.18 -6.35 -15.88
N ASP A 82 7.40 -6.92 -17.02
CA ASP A 82 7.92 -6.21 -18.20
C ASP A 82 6.82 -5.78 -19.19
N TYR A 83 5.54 -5.95 -18.83
CA TYR A 83 4.42 -5.66 -19.73
C TYR A 83 3.81 -4.29 -19.45
N ASN A 84 3.68 -3.45 -20.48
CA ASN A 84 2.94 -2.19 -20.38
C ASN A 84 1.44 -2.48 -20.27
N VAL A 85 0.86 -2.15 -19.11
CA VAL A 85 -0.55 -2.38 -18.80
C VAL A 85 -1.39 -1.11 -18.85
N SER A 86 -0.87 0.02 -19.32
CA SER A 86 -1.54 1.32 -19.30
C SER A 86 -2.93 1.31 -19.97
N LYS A 87 -3.12 0.45 -20.99
CA LYS A 87 -4.38 0.30 -21.74
C LYS A 87 -5.05 -1.07 -21.52
N VAL A 88 -4.51 -1.89 -20.61
CA VAL A 88 -5.05 -3.22 -20.33
C VAL A 88 -6.21 -3.11 -19.35
N GLU A 89 -7.29 -3.85 -19.59
CA GLU A 89 -8.45 -3.88 -18.69
C GLU A 89 -8.10 -4.49 -17.32
N PRO A 90 -8.79 -4.08 -16.24
CA PRO A 90 -8.52 -4.56 -14.86
C PRO A 90 -8.49 -6.09 -14.74
N LYS A 91 -9.38 -6.80 -15.44
CA LYS A 91 -9.51 -8.26 -15.38
C LYS A 91 -8.27 -8.99 -15.88
N ASP A 92 -7.49 -8.35 -16.77
CA ASP A 92 -6.34 -8.96 -17.47
C ASP A 92 -4.99 -8.52 -16.87
N ARG A 93 -4.98 -7.67 -15.83
CA ARG A 93 -3.75 -7.18 -15.16
C ARG A 93 -3.18 -8.14 -14.12
N ASN A 94 -3.83 -9.26 -13.84
CA ASN A 94 -3.46 -10.22 -12.79
C ASN A 94 -3.22 -9.57 -11.40
N ILE A 95 -4.10 -8.65 -11.03
CA ILE A 95 -4.10 -7.94 -9.75
C ILE A 95 -5.37 -8.25 -8.97
N ALA A 96 -5.34 -8.03 -7.66
CA ALA A 96 -6.53 -8.04 -6.82
C ALA A 96 -6.57 -6.80 -5.93
N MET A 97 -7.76 -6.23 -5.75
CA MET A 97 -7.97 -5.02 -4.96
C MET A 97 -8.94 -5.27 -3.82
N VAL A 98 -8.56 -4.77 -2.64
CA VAL A 98 -9.40 -4.71 -1.45
C VAL A 98 -9.77 -3.24 -1.23
N PHE A 99 -11.05 -2.93 -1.34
CA PHE A 99 -11.59 -1.58 -1.22
C PHE A 99 -11.82 -1.21 0.25
N GLN A 100 -11.85 0.06 0.56
CA GLN A 100 -12.13 0.62 1.87
C GLN A 100 -13.47 0.11 2.47
N SER A 101 -14.51 -0.04 1.63
CA SER A 101 -15.83 -0.57 2.03
C SER A 101 -15.89 -2.09 2.05
N TYR A 102 -14.75 -2.79 1.79
CA TYR A 102 -14.66 -4.24 1.56
C TYR A 102 -15.39 -4.71 0.29
N ALA A 103 -16.39 -3.99 -0.19
CA ALA A 103 -17.18 -4.25 -1.39
C ALA A 103 -17.66 -5.71 -1.50
N LEU A 104 -18.07 -6.32 -0.38
CA LEU A 104 -18.66 -7.67 -0.38
C LEU A 104 -20.05 -7.63 -0.97
N TYR A 105 -20.40 -8.64 -1.77
CA TYR A 105 -21.74 -8.81 -2.31
C TYR A 105 -22.71 -9.21 -1.19
N PRO A 106 -23.68 -8.35 -0.81
CA PRO A 106 -24.52 -8.58 0.37
C PRO A 106 -25.50 -9.75 0.21
N SER A 107 -25.87 -10.08 -1.01
CA SER A 107 -26.76 -11.20 -1.33
C SER A 107 -26.07 -12.57 -1.26
N MET A 108 -24.76 -12.61 -1.39
CA MET A 108 -23.92 -13.80 -1.41
C MET A 108 -23.40 -14.14 0.00
N ASN A 109 -23.26 -15.43 0.31
CA ASN A 109 -22.55 -15.87 1.51
C ASN A 109 -21.02 -15.70 1.36
N VAL A 110 -20.25 -16.03 2.40
CA VAL A 110 -18.78 -15.91 2.41
C VAL A 110 -18.15 -16.76 1.31
N ARG A 111 -18.58 -18.02 1.19
CA ARG A 111 -18.11 -18.94 0.16
C ARG A 111 -18.29 -18.32 -1.23
N GLU A 112 -19.52 -17.90 -1.54
CA GLU A 112 -19.86 -17.31 -2.83
C GLU A 112 -19.06 -16.05 -3.13
N ASN A 113 -18.90 -15.17 -2.13
CA ASN A 113 -18.07 -13.97 -2.25
C ASN A 113 -16.61 -14.30 -2.62
N MET A 114 -16.02 -15.29 -1.94
CA MET A 114 -14.63 -15.67 -2.17
C MET A 114 -14.42 -16.28 -3.56
N ILE A 115 -15.29 -17.18 -4.00
CA ILE A 115 -15.11 -17.91 -5.26
C ILE A 115 -15.67 -17.21 -6.49
N PHE A 116 -16.35 -16.06 -6.34
CA PHE A 116 -17.02 -15.37 -7.44
C PHE A 116 -16.08 -15.11 -8.63
N GLY A 117 -14.91 -14.55 -8.40
CA GLY A 117 -13.94 -14.26 -9.44
C GLY A 117 -13.43 -15.52 -10.16
N LEU A 118 -13.23 -16.63 -9.45
CA LEU A 118 -12.81 -17.90 -10.05
C LEU A 118 -13.91 -18.52 -10.93
N LYS A 119 -15.18 -18.41 -10.51
CA LYS A 119 -16.33 -18.84 -11.33
C LYS A 119 -16.43 -18.04 -12.62
N GLN A 120 -16.23 -16.71 -12.56
CA GLN A 120 -16.24 -15.85 -13.74
C GLN A 120 -15.09 -16.18 -14.71
N ALA A 121 -13.92 -16.56 -14.15
CA ALA A 121 -12.75 -17.01 -14.92
C ALA A 121 -12.91 -18.46 -15.43
N LYS A 122 -14.05 -19.13 -15.19
CA LYS A 122 -14.34 -20.51 -15.62
C LYS A 122 -13.31 -21.53 -15.12
N VAL A 123 -12.72 -21.29 -13.94
CA VAL A 123 -11.82 -22.25 -13.29
C VAL A 123 -12.58 -23.53 -12.94
N SER A 124 -11.92 -24.70 -12.99
CA SER A 124 -12.56 -25.98 -12.67
C SER A 124 -13.05 -26.03 -11.22
N LYS A 125 -14.11 -26.80 -10.97
CA LYS A 125 -14.71 -26.90 -9.63
C LYS A 125 -13.72 -27.43 -8.60
N GLU A 126 -12.92 -28.41 -8.97
CA GLU A 126 -11.90 -29.04 -8.13
C GLU A 126 -10.89 -28.00 -7.65
N LYS A 127 -10.37 -27.18 -8.58
CA LYS A 127 -9.41 -26.11 -8.26
C LYS A 127 -10.04 -24.99 -7.43
N ILE A 128 -11.32 -24.66 -7.67
CA ILE A 128 -12.05 -23.68 -6.85
C ILE A 128 -12.15 -24.17 -5.40
N GLU A 129 -12.53 -25.44 -5.18
CA GLU A 129 -12.64 -26.00 -3.83
C GLU A 129 -11.29 -26.09 -3.12
N GLU A 130 -10.26 -26.52 -3.81
CA GLU A 130 -8.88 -26.54 -3.27
C GLU A 130 -8.44 -25.15 -2.80
N GLN A 131 -8.59 -24.14 -3.63
CA GLN A 131 -8.19 -22.75 -3.31
C GLN A 131 -9.05 -22.17 -2.18
N LEU A 132 -10.36 -22.43 -2.20
CA LEU A 132 -11.26 -21.99 -1.15
C LEU A 132 -10.88 -22.60 0.20
N GLU A 133 -10.65 -23.91 0.25
CA GLU A 133 -10.27 -24.61 1.49
C GLU A 133 -8.94 -24.07 2.03
N LYS A 134 -7.93 -23.96 1.19
CA LYS A 134 -6.61 -23.43 1.52
C LYS A 134 -6.71 -22.01 2.11
N VAL A 135 -7.42 -21.10 1.41
CA VAL A 135 -7.48 -19.69 1.79
C VAL A 135 -8.42 -19.48 2.98
N SER A 136 -9.55 -20.18 3.07
CA SER A 136 -10.48 -20.03 4.21
C SER A 136 -9.87 -20.48 5.52
N LYS A 137 -9.16 -21.62 5.53
CA LYS A 137 -8.39 -22.09 6.70
C LYS A 137 -7.27 -21.12 7.07
N PHE A 138 -6.53 -20.66 6.09
CA PHE A 138 -5.45 -19.71 6.31
C PHE A 138 -5.91 -18.40 6.98
N LEU A 139 -7.07 -17.87 6.57
CA LEU A 139 -7.68 -16.66 7.12
C LEU A 139 -8.58 -16.92 8.32
N GLN A 140 -8.75 -18.19 8.74
CA GLN A 140 -9.64 -18.59 9.86
C GLN A 140 -11.10 -18.15 9.63
N VAL A 141 -11.59 -18.30 8.41
CA VAL A 141 -12.99 -17.99 8.04
C VAL A 141 -13.75 -19.22 7.54
N ASP A 142 -13.16 -20.42 7.64
CA ASP A 142 -13.73 -21.70 7.23
C ASP A 142 -15.07 -22.01 7.93
N ALA A 143 -15.18 -21.71 9.23
CA ALA A 143 -16.43 -21.85 9.98
C ALA A 143 -17.51 -20.80 9.62
N LEU A 144 -17.18 -19.82 8.78
CA LEU A 144 -18.06 -18.72 8.41
C LEU A 144 -18.57 -18.80 6.97
N LEU A 145 -18.20 -19.82 6.21
CA LEU A 145 -18.44 -19.92 4.76
C LEU A 145 -19.91 -19.75 4.35
N GLU A 146 -20.85 -20.22 5.17
CA GLU A 146 -22.29 -20.14 4.90
C GLU A 146 -22.95 -18.84 5.42
N ARG A 147 -22.22 -17.98 6.14
CA ARG A 147 -22.74 -16.70 6.65
C ARG A 147 -22.79 -15.64 5.55
N LYS A 148 -23.76 -14.71 5.68
CA LYS A 148 -23.83 -13.50 4.85
C LYS A 148 -22.99 -12.38 5.47
N PRO A 149 -22.55 -11.38 4.69
CA PRO A 149 -21.76 -10.23 5.18
C PRO A 149 -22.42 -9.49 6.36
N SER A 150 -23.75 -9.43 6.42
CA SER A 150 -24.49 -8.81 7.53
C SER A 150 -24.33 -9.52 8.87
N GLN A 151 -23.92 -10.79 8.86
CA GLN A 151 -23.73 -11.65 10.04
C GLN A 151 -22.28 -11.67 10.52
N LEU A 152 -21.41 -10.85 9.94
CA LEU A 152 -19.98 -10.81 10.19
C LEU A 152 -19.57 -9.54 10.95
N SER A 153 -18.57 -9.67 11.84
CA SER A 153 -17.89 -8.51 12.42
C SER A 153 -17.06 -7.74 11.35
N GLY A 154 -16.63 -6.53 11.68
CA GLY A 154 -15.77 -5.74 10.79
C GLY A 154 -14.51 -6.48 10.35
N GLY A 155 -13.77 -7.07 11.30
CA GLY A 155 -12.57 -7.87 11.01
C GLY A 155 -12.86 -9.12 10.19
N GLN A 156 -13.99 -9.81 10.46
CA GLN A 156 -14.40 -10.96 9.65
C GLN A 156 -14.72 -10.55 8.21
N ARG A 157 -15.45 -9.43 8.00
CA ARG A 157 -15.70 -8.90 6.64
C ARG A 157 -14.40 -8.57 5.92
N GLN A 158 -13.43 -7.98 6.62
CA GLN A 158 -12.12 -7.70 6.05
C GLN A 158 -11.37 -8.98 5.65
N ARG A 159 -11.31 -9.98 6.51
CA ARG A 159 -10.68 -11.28 6.18
C ARG A 159 -11.34 -11.92 4.96
N VAL A 160 -12.66 -11.84 4.84
CA VAL A 160 -13.39 -12.36 3.67
C VAL A 160 -13.04 -11.56 2.41
N ALA A 161 -12.92 -10.22 2.49
CA ALA A 161 -12.51 -9.40 1.35
C ALA A 161 -11.07 -9.71 0.90
N ILE A 162 -10.16 -9.91 1.86
CA ILE A 162 -8.80 -10.39 1.58
C ILE A 162 -8.85 -11.79 0.95
N GLY A 163 -9.67 -12.69 1.49
CA GLY A 163 -9.84 -14.06 0.96
C GLY A 163 -10.33 -14.07 -0.49
N ARG A 164 -11.30 -13.22 -0.82
CA ARG A 164 -11.79 -13.04 -2.20
C ARG A 164 -10.68 -12.62 -3.17
N ALA A 165 -9.74 -11.81 -2.69
CA ALA A 165 -8.57 -11.41 -3.45
C ALA A 165 -7.54 -12.54 -3.56
N LEU A 166 -7.26 -13.25 -2.45
CA LEU A 166 -6.24 -14.29 -2.33
C LEU A 166 -6.51 -15.54 -3.17
N VAL A 167 -7.76 -15.98 -3.25
CA VAL A 167 -8.12 -17.19 -4.02
C VAL A 167 -7.74 -17.09 -5.51
N ARG A 168 -7.51 -15.87 -6.02
CA ARG A 168 -7.09 -15.62 -7.40
C ARG A 168 -5.56 -15.72 -7.60
N GLU A 169 -4.79 -15.83 -6.52
CA GLU A 169 -3.31 -15.82 -6.55
C GLU A 169 -2.74 -14.66 -7.41
N PRO A 170 -3.10 -13.41 -7.10
CA PRO A 170 -2.71 -12.26 -7.92
C PRO A 170 -1.22 -11.98 -7.82
N ARG A 171 -0.66 -11.34 -8.86
CA ARG A 171 0.71 -10.88 -8.91
C ARG A 171 0.97 -9.71 -7.96
N ILE A 172 0.00 -8.80 -7.86
CA ILE A 172 0.03 -7.61 -6.99
C ILE A 172 -1.28 -7.50 -6.21
N PHE A 173 -1.16 -7.27 -4.90
CA PHE A 173 -2.30 -6.88 -4.05
C PHE A 173 -2.37 -5.37 -3.92
N LEU A 174 -3.55 -4.81 -4.10
CA LEU A 174 -3.86 -3.40 -3.90
C LEU A 174 -4.81 -3.25 -2.73
N PHE A 175 -4.48 -2.40 -1.77
CA PHE A 175 -5.31 -2.09 -0.60
C PHE A 175 -5.61 -0.59 -0.57
N ASP A 176 -6.89 -0.21 -0.62
CA ASP A 176 -7.33 1.17 -0.51
C ASP A 176 -7.90 1.42 0.89
N GLU A 177 -7.10 1.98 1.78
CA GLU A 177 -7.43 2.29 3.19
C GLU A 177 -8.20 1.17 3.93
N PRO A 178 -7.73 -0.08 3.92
CA PRO A 178 -8.53 -1.23 4.34
C PRO A 178 -8.85 -1.24 5.83
N LEU A 179 -8.14 -0.48 6.66
CA LEU A 179 -8.32 -0.44 8.12
C LEU A 179 -9.07 0.80 8.62
N SER A 180 -9.41 1.75 7.76
CA SER A 180 -10.01 3.03 8.14
C SER A 180 -11.36 2.90 8.87
N ASN A 181 -12.16 1.88 8.53
CA ASN A 181 -13.50 1.64 9.08
C ASN A 181 -13.50 0.75 10.34
N LEU A 182 -12.33 0.48 10.94
CA LEU A 182 -12.20 -0.35 12.13
C LEU A 182 -11.95 0.50 13.38
N ASP A 183 -12.43 0.02 14.53
CA ASP A 183 -12.04 0.58 15.83
C ASP A 183 -10.55 0.40 16.10
N ALA A 184 -10.00 1.18 17.06
CA ALA A 184 -8.57 1.22 17.33
C ALA A 184 -7.97 -0.15 17.72
N LYS A 185 -8.70 -0.95 18.52
CA LYS A 185 -8.23 -2.26 18.96
C LYS A 185 -8.15 -3.24 17.79
N LEU A 186 -9.23 -3.32 17.03
CA LEU A 186 -9.31 -4.21 15.86
C LEU A 186 -8.32 -3.79 14.77
N ARG A 187 -8.07 -2.47 14.59
CA ARG A 187 -7.05 -1.97 13.66
C ARG A 187 -5.64 -2.49 14.01
N VAL A 188 -5.26 -2.47 15.28
CA VAL A 188 -3.96 -3.01 15.74
C VAL A 188 -3.86 -4.50 15.44
N GLU A 189 -4.91 -5.27 15.72
CA GLU A 189 -4.97 -6.71 15.45
C GLU A 189 -4.85 -7.00 13.95
N MET A 190 -5.68 -6.35 13.12
CA MET A 190 -5.70 -6.57 11.68
C MET A 190 -4.39 -6.13 10.99
N ARG A 191 -3.72 -5.10 11.47
CA ARG A 191 -2.40 -4.70 11.00
C ARG A 191 -1.36 -5.81 11.21
N ARG A 192 -1.35 -6.45 12.38
CA ARG A 192 -0.47 -7.62 12.65
C ARG A 192 -0.80 -8.79 11.71
N GLU A 193 -2.07 -9.03 11.46
CA GLU A 193 -2.54 -10.07 10.53
C GLU A 193 -2.07 -9.82 9.10
N ILE A 194 -2.23 -8.59 8.59
CA ILE A 194 -1.76 -8.21 7.24
C ILE A 194 -0.24 -8.37 7.14
N LYS A 195 0.53 -7.95 8.16
CA LYS A 195 1.98 -8.14 8.18
C LYS A 195 2.38 -9.61 8.11
N LYS A 196 1.74 -10.45 8.94
CA LYS A 196 1.97 -11.90 8.94
C LYS A 196 1.60 -12.53 7.60
N LEU A 197 0.48 -12.13 7.02
CA LEU A 197 0.02 -12.55 5.71
C LEU A 197 1.08 -12.26 4.63
N HIS A 198 1.57 -11.03 4.58
CA HIS A 198 2.61 -10.62 3.62
C HIS A 198 3.90 -11.43 3.79
N GLN A 199 4.37 -11.63 5.04
CA GLN A 199 5.57 -12.43 5.32
C GLN A 199 5.45 -13.88 4.84
N GLN A 200 4.26 -14.46 4.89
CA GLN A 200 3.98 -15.84 4.47
C GLN A 200 3.85 -15.97 2.95
N LEU A 201 3.16 -15.02 2.31
CA LEU A 201 2.85 -15.08 0.89
C LEU A 201 3.97 -14.51 0.02
N LYS A 202 4.74 -13.55 0.54
CA LYS A 202 5.79 -12.80 -0.19
C LYS A 202 5.28 -12.20 -1.51
N THR A 203 4.00 -11.86 -1.57
CA THR A 203 3.38 -11.24 -2.73
C THR A 203 3.61 -9.73 -2.68
N THR A 204 3.82 -9.10 -3.84
CA THR A 204 3.97 -7.63 -3.93
C THR A 204 2.67 -6.94 -3.52
N VAL A 205 2.78 -5.93 -2.66
CA VAL A 205 1.64 -5.18 -2.10
C VAL A 205 1.80 -3.69 -2.37
N VAL A 206 0.70 -3.03 -2.78
CA VAL A 206 0.55 -1.56 -2.75
C VAL A 206 -0.58 -1.22 -1.79
N TYR A 207 -0.27 -0.48 -0.77
CA TYR A 207 -1.17 -0.18 0.36
C TYR A 207 -1.34 1.32 0.52
N VAL A 208 -2.56 1.83 0.41
CA VAL A 208 -2.89 3.23 0.64
C VAL A 208 -3.34 3.44 2.08
N THR A 209 -2.79 4.42 2.74
CA THR A 209 -3.23 4.87 4.07
C THR A 209 -2.90 6.35 4.28
N HIS A 210 -3.56 6.96 5.26
CA HIS A 210 -3.18 8.25 5.85
C HIS A 210 -2.62 8.08 7.28
N ASP A 211 -2.57 6.86 7.81
CA ASP A 211 -2.06 6.54 9.15
C ASP A 211 -0.55 6.20 9.07
N GLN A 212 0.27 7.06 9.70
CA GLN A 212 1.72 6.89 9.76
C GLN A 212 2.12 5.60 10.50
N THR A 213 1.37 5.19 11.52
CA THR A 213 1.66 3.98 12.28
C THR A 213 1.47 2.73 11.42
N GLU A 214 0.47 2.74 10.53
CA GLU A 214 0.30 1.67 9.54
C GLU A 214 1.49 1.65 8.58
N ALA A 215 1.85 2.80 8.01
CA ALA A 215 2.95 2.91 7.06
C ALA A 215 4.27 2.43 7.65
N MET A 216 4.65 2.93 8.82
CA MET A 216 5.91 2.60 9.48
C MET A 216 5.99 1.13 9.95
N SER A 217 4.84 0.48 10.23
CA SER A 217 4.82 -0.89 10.73
C SER A 217 4.68 -1.96 9.64
N LEU A 218 4.03 -1.65 8.53
CA LEU A 218 3.73 -2.59 7.44
C LEU A 218 4.73 -2.50 6.29
N GLY A 219 5.12 -1.27 5.91
CA GLY A 219 5.89 -1.02 4.70
C GLY A 219 7.31 -1.59 4.74
N THR A 220 7.75 -2.21 3.65
CA THR A 220 9.17 -2.34 3.35
C THR A 220 9.70 -1.04 2.73
N ASN A 221 8.83 -0.36 1.97
CA ASN A 221 9.05 0.96 1.39
C ASN A 221 7.83 1.85 1.64
N ILE A 222 8.05 3.14 1.80
CA ILE A 222 7.01 4.15 1.93
C ILE A 222 7.23 5.22 0.85
N ALA A 223 6.23 5.48 0.03
CA ALA A 223 6.18 6.61 -0.88
C ALA A 223 5.29 7.70 -0.27
N ILE A 224 5.90 8.79 0.18
CA ILE A 224 5.18 9.94 0.73
C ILE A 224 4.72 10.82 -0.43
N MET A 225 3.42 11.04 -0.53
CA MET A 225 2.79 11.84 -1.57
C MET A 225 2.26 13.16 -1.00
N ASN A 226 2.45 14.24 -1.76
CA ASN A 226 1.84 15.55 -1.48
C ASN A 226 1.58 16.30 -2.78
N HIS A 227 0.38 16.89 -2.93
CA HIS A 227 -0.02 17.65 -4.12
C HIS A 227 0.28 16.96 -5.46
N GLY A 228 0.00 15.66 -5.54
CA GLY A 228 0.15 14.89 -6.77
C GLY A 228 1.58 14.48 -7.14
N VAL A 229 2.56 14.68 -6.26
CA VAL A 229 3.96 14.27 -6.47
C VAL A 229 4.45 13.38 -5.33
N ILE A 230 5.40 12.50 -5.62
CA ILE A 230 6.12 11.74 -4.60
C ILE A 230 7.22 12.62 -4.02
N GLN A 231 7.16 12.90 -2.72
CA GLN A 231 8.13 13.70 -1.99
C GLN A 231 9.38 12.91 -1.62
N GLN A 232 9.18 11.64 -1.24
CA GLN A 232 10.24 10.69 -0.92
C GLN A 232 9.69 9.26 -1.05
N ASN A 233 10.50 8.34 -1.58
CA ASN A 233 10.23 6.91 -1.62
C ASN A 233 11.45 6.17 -1.06
N ASP A 234 11.33 5.60 0.13
CA ASP A 234 12.44 4.97 0.83
C ASP A 234 11.94 3.97 1.89
N THR A 235 12.88 3.32 2.58
CA THR A 235 12.55 2.49 3.75
C THR A 235 11.97 3.33 4.89
N PRO A 236 11.14 2.74 5.77
CA PRO A 236 10.62 3.45 6.95
C PRO A 236 11.71 4.12 7.80
N GLU A 237 12.85 3.45 7.97
CA GLU A 237 13.99 3.97 8.72
C GLU A 237 14.57 5.23 8.08
N ASN A 238 14.79 5.23 6.76
CA ASN A 238 15.31 6.39 6.04
C ASN A 238 14.30 7.54 6.00
N ILE A 239 13.03 7.25 5.82
CA ILE A 239 11.94 8.25 5.87
C ILE A 239 11.96 9.00 7.21
N TYR A 240 12.15 8.27 8.32
CA TYR A 240 12.18 8.87 9.66
C TYR A 240 13.51 9.60 9.96
N ASN A 241 14.65 8.96 9.67
CA ASN A 241 15.97 9.47 10.06
C ASN A 241 16.58 10.44 9.05
N LYS A 242 16.17 10.38 7.77
CA LYS A 242 16.75 11.15 6.66
C LYS A 242 15.65 11.72 5.75
N PRO A 243 14.75 12.58 6.28
CA PRO A 243 13.70 13.20 5.47
C PRO A 243 14.32 14.05 4.35
N SER A 244 13.81 13.89 3.12
CA SER A 244 14.36 14.58 1.93
C SER A 244 14.04 16.06 1.88
N ASN A 245 13.02 16.51 2.61
CA ASN A 245 12.60 17.90 2.65
C ASN A 245 11.82 18.21 3.95
N THR A 246 11.53 19.49 4.16
CA THR A 246 10.82 19.97 5.36
C THR A 246 9.40 19.44 5.47
N PHE A 247 8.72 19.19 4.33
CA PHE A 247 7.39 18.59 4.38
C PHE A 247 7.43 17.16 4.95
N VAL A 248 8.36 16.33 4.48
CA VAL A 248 8.51 14.97 5.00
C VAL A 248 8.89 14.98 6.47
N ALA A 249 9.81 15.87 6.87
CA ALA A 249 10.27 16.04 8.25
C ALA A 249 9.12 16.44 9.20
N ASP A 250 8.23 17.33 8.78
CA ASP A 250 7.07 17.78 9.56
C ASP A 250 5.94 16.75 9.53
N PHE A 251 5.73 16.10 8.39
CA PHE A 251 4.65 15.15 8.20
C PHE A 251 4.86 13.84 8.95
N ILE A 252 6.13 13.39 9.13
CA ILE A 252 6.46 12.12 9.78
C ILE A 252 6.84 12.35 11.24
N GLY A 253 6.17 11.62 12.12
CA GLY A 253 6.43 11.63 13.55
C GLY A 253 5.26 12.16 14.38
N SER A 254 5.20 11.69 15.62
CA SER A 254 4.24 12.20 16.63
C SER A 254 4.96 12.26 17.98
N PRO A 255 5.33 13.46 18.47
CA PRO A 255 5.13 14.78 17.84
C PRO A 255 5.95 14.98 16.55
N SER A 256 5.53 15.93 15.71
CA SER A 256 6.27 16.30 14.49
C SER A 256 7.61 16.95 14.81
N MET A 257 8.53 16.97 13.83
CA MET A 257 9.85 17.57 13.98
C MET A 257 9.74 19.08 14.22
N ASN A 258 10.51 19.60 15.17
CA ASN A 258 10.58 21.04 15.39
C ASN A 258 11.40 21.71 14.27
N LEU A 259 10.76 22.60 13.52
CA LEU A 259 11.39 23.37 12.44
C LEU A 259 11.65 24.80 12.93
N ILE A 260 12.92 25.18 13.05
CA ILE A 260 13.34 26.49 13.51
C ILE A 260 13.90 27.27 12.33
N LYS A 261 13.29 28.42 12.00
CA LYS A 261 13.79 29.32 10.96
C LYS A 261 14.94 30.15 11.49
N GLY A 262 16.04 30.24 10.74
CA GLY A 262 17.19 31.05 11.11
C GLY A 262 18.21 31.15 9.99
N ASN A 263 19.27 31.93 10.24
CA ASN A 263 20.38 32.11 9.31
C ASN A 263 21.65 31.49 9.86
N LEU A 264 22.31 30.66 9.05
CA LEU A 264 23.66 30.17 9.35
C LEU A 264 24.68 31.24 8.97
N LYS A 265 25.58 31.56 9.91
CA LYS A 265 26.77 32.40 9.65
C LYS A 265 28.00 31.54 9.90
N GLU A 266 28.82 31.45 8.86
CA GLU A 266 30.13 30.83 8.94
C GLU A 266 31.21 31.92 9.18
N SER A 267 32.02 31.73 10.19
CA SER A 267 33.15 32.59 10.52
C SER A 267 34.33 31.69 10.84
N SER A 268 35.42 31.88 10.14
CA SER A 268 36.76 31.25 10.06
C SER A 268 36.98 29.89 10.76
N ASN A 269 36.17 29.45 11.72
CA ASN A 269 36.23 28.13 12.36
C ASN A 269 34.98 27.80 13.22
N LYS A 270 33.89 28.58 13.09
CA LYS A 270 32.65 28.38 13.84
C LYS A 270 31.45 28.62 12.94
N VAL A 271 30.51 27.69 12.96
CA VAL A 271 29.18 27.89 12.36
C VAL A 271 28.26 28.36 13.49
N SER A 272 27.66 29.54 13.35
CA SER A 272 26.67 30.06 14.27
C SER A 272 25.30 30.09 13.61
N PHE A 273 24.29 29.63 14.35
CA PHE A 273 22.88 29.66 13.93
C PHE A 273 22.19 30.85 14.63
N ASN A 274 21.74 31.82 13.85
CA ASN A 274 20.98 32.96 14.35
C ASN A 274 19.50 32.75 14.06
N THR A 275 18.71 32.62 15.10
CA THR A 275 17.25 32.53 15.02
C THR A 275 16.62 33.71 15.71
N CYS A 276 15.52 34.23 15.17
CA CYS A 276 14.66 35.18 15.85
C CYS A 276 13.57 34.39 16.58
N LEU A 277 13.92 33.68 17.64
CA LEU A 277 12.97 33.22 18.62
C LEU A 277 12.53 34.43 19.41
N LEU A 278 11.33 34.93 19.17
CA LEU A 278 10.65 35.81 20.11
C LEU A 278 10.44 34.98 21.38
N TYR A 279 11.32 35.19 22.36
CA TYR A 279 11.00 34.86 23.74
C TYR A 279 9.81 35.74 24.13
N THR A 280 8.59 35.22 24.06
CA THR A 280 7.53 35.71 24.92
C THR A 280 7.92 35.26 26.30
N SER A 281 8.52 36.17 27.04
CA SER A 281 9.07 35.91 28.33
C SER A 281 7.98 35.62 29.33
N ASP A 282 7.87 34.40 29.77
CA ASP A 282 7.47 34.13 31.16
C ASP A 282 8.58 34.48 32.17
N ALA A 283 9.67 35.09 31.70
CA ALA A 283 10.77 35.62 32.54
C ALA A 283 10.35 36.83 33.39
N ALA A 284 9.12 37.29 33.26
CA ALA A 284 8.57 38.33 34.15
C ALA A 284 7.95 37.78 35.45
N ASP A 285 7.64 36.48 35.51
CA ASP A 285 6.99 35.87 36.69
C ASP A 285 7.98 35.25 37.71
N GLU A 286 9.26 35.14 37.40
CA GLU A 286 10.27 34.64 38.35
C GLU A 286 10.85 35.76 39.25
N ARG A 287 10.27 36.97 39.23
CA ARG A 287 10.66 38.05 40.16
C ARG A 287 9.50 38.51 41.04
N ARG A 288 8.94 37.57 41.78
CA ARG A 288 8.16 37.89 43.01
C ARG A 288 8.49 36.94 44.12
#